data_69e80a0b709b514f3ada76b41a0eb3a8
#
_entry.id   69e80a0b709b514f3ada76b41a0eb3a8
#
_cell.length_a   1.000
_cell.length_b   1.000
_cell.length_c   1.000
_cell.angle_alpha   90.00
_cell.angle_beta   90.00
_cell.angle_gamma   90.00
#
_symmetry.space_group_name_H-M   'P 1'
#
loop_
_entity.id
_entity.type
_entity.pdbx_description
1 polymer ?
#
loop_
_entity_poly.entity_id
_entity_poly.type
_entity_poly.pdbx_seq_one_letter_code
_entity_poly.pdbx_strand_id
1 'polypeptide(L)'
;PYAANARTHSDEQIAQIAASIVEFGFTNPILAGADGVIVAGHGRLAAAMKLGLQVVPVVVLDHLSPTQRRALVIADNRIAENAGWDEAVLRAELAALDAANFDLSLTGFDADALADLMDGEEGDGQAEESALPEVPEDPISRPGDVWVLGRHRLLCGDATVAENYDRLLQGEQADMAFLDPPYNVNYANTAKDRHRGTSRAILNDNLGGGFYDFLLAALTPTIANCRGGIYVAMSSSELDVLQAAFREAGGRWSTFIIWAKDRFTLGRADYQRQYEPILYGWAEGAQRHWCGDRDQGDVWQIKRPARNDLHPTMKPVELVERAIRNSSRPGDVVL
;
A
#
# COMPACT_ATOMS: atom_id res chain seq x y z
N PRO A 1 -38.20 15.91 -1.68
CA PRO A 1 -36.73 15.93 -1.61
C PRO A 1 -36.19 17.27 -1.14
N TYR A 2 -35.03 17.27 -0.47
CA TYR A 2 -34.34 18.50 -0.09
C TYR A 2 -33.65 19.10 -1.32
N ALA A 3 -34.00 20.32 -1.69
CA ALA A 3 -33.54 20.98 -2.91
C ALA A 3 -32.00 21.21 -2.98
N ALA A 4 -31.33 21.30 -1.82
CA ALA A 4 -29.89 21.49 -1.72
C ALA A 4 -29.14 20.18 -1.33
N ASN A 5 -29.69 19.00 -1.66
CA ASN A 5 -28.98 17.74 -1.49
C ASN A 5 -27.83 17.66 -2.49
N ALA A 6 -26.60 17.63 -1.97
CA ALA A 6 -25.40 17.56 -2.79
C ALA A 6 -25.07 16.13 -3.29
N ARG A 7 -25.70 15.09 -2.71
CA ARG A 7 -25.44 13.70 -3.11
C ARG A 7 -26.29 13.31 -4.31
N THR A 8 -25.63 12.84 -5.35
CA THR A 8 -26.26 12.28 -6.56
C THR A 8 -26.33 10.76 -6.48
N HIS A 9 -27.29 10.17 -7.16
CA HIS A 9 -27.44 8.72 -7.27
C HIS A 9 -27.54 8.35 -8.74
N SER A 10 -26.71 7.40 -9.21
CA SER A 10 -26.85 6.85 -10.57
C SER A 10 -28.06 5.91 -10.68
N ASP A 11 -28.49 5.63 -11.89
CA ASP A 11 -29.58 4.69 -12.15
C ASP A 11 -29.23 3.26 -11.69
N GLU A 12 -27.93 2.89 -11.79
CA GLU A 12 -27.40 1.62 -11.32
C GLU A 12 -27.48 1.55 -9.78
N GLN A 13 -27.07 2.58 -9.08
CA GLN A 13 -27.17 2.62 -7.63
C GLN A 13 -28.62 2.57 -7.13
N ILE A 14 -29.54 3.25 -7.84
CA ILE A 14 -30.98 3.17 -7.53
C ILE A 14 -31.50 1.75 -7.77
N ALA A 15 -31.02 1.05 -8.80
CA ALA A 15 -31.39 -0.34 -9.06
C ALA A 15 -30.87 -1.29 -7.98
N GLN A 16 -29.62 -1.11 -7.50
CA GLN A 16 -29.07 -1.88 -6.39
C GLN A 16 -29.88 -1.68 -5.10
N ILE A 17 -30.21 -0.43 -4.76
CA ILE A 17 -31.06 -0.14 -3.60
C ILE A 17 -32.45 -0.77 -3.76
N ALA A 18 -33.02 -0.77 -4.97
CA ALA A 18 -34.32 -1.39 -5.24
C ALA A 18 -34.25 -2.92 -5.06
N ALA A 19 -33.21 -3.57 -5.57
CA ALA A 19 -32.98 -5.00 -5.39
C ALA A 19 -32.81 -5.37 -3.90
N SER A 20 -32.05 -4.59 -3.16
CA SER A 20 -31.89 -4.74 -1.70
C SER A 20 -33.24 -4.59 -0.96
N ILE A 21 -34.10 -3.66 -1.37
CA ILE A 21 -35.43 -3.50 -0.76
C ILE A 21 -36.33 -4.70 -1.08
N VAL A 22 -36.22 -5.29 -2.27
CA VAL A 22 -37.00 -6.50 -2.63
C VAL A 22 -36.57 -7.69 -1.79
N GLU A 23 -35.27 -7.89 -1.59
CA GLU A 23 -34.73 -9.06 -0.89
C GLU A 23 -34.90 -8.93 0.64
N PHE A 24 -34.47 -7.81 1.23
CA PHE A 24 -34.39 -7.63 2.68
C PHE A 24 -35.56 -6.84 3.25
N GLY A 25 -36.45 -6.32 2.42
CA GLY A 25 -37.46 -5.37 2.83
C GLY A 25 -36.90 -3.95 3.01
N PHE A 26 -37.78 -3.03 3.42
CA PHE A 26 -37.40 -1.64 3.68
C PHE A 26 -36.78 -1.49 5.09
N THR A 27 -35.56 -1.98 5.27
CA THR A 27 -34.88 -2.11 6.58
C THR A 27 -34.45 -0.76 7.17
N ASN A 28 -34.11 0.22 6.34
CA ASN A 28 -33.61 1.54 6.74
C ASN A 28 -34.65 2.62 6.39
N PRO A 29 -35.34 3.25 7.35
CA PRO A 29 -36.39 4.25 7.06
C PRO A 29 -35.81 5.52 6.44
N ILE A 30 -36.68 6.27 5.75
CA ILE A 30 -36.38 7.61 5.27
C ILE A 30 -36.44 8.59 6.48
N LEU A 31 -35.47 9.50 6.59
CA LEU A 31 -35.48 10.54 7.59
C LEU A 31 -36.08 11.84 7.00
N ALA A 32 -37.09 12.39 7.62
CA ALA A 32 -37.74 13.62 7.16
C ALA A 32 -37.98 14.59 8.31
N GLY A 33 -38.00 15.87 8.00
CA GLY A 33 -38.50 16.88 8.98
C GLY A 33 -40.01 16.84 9.14
N ALA A 34 -40.54 17.53 10.16
CA ALA A 34 -41.99 17.69 10.37
C ALA A 34 -42.69 18.39 9.19
N ASP A 35 -41.97 19.11 8.37
CA ASP A 35 -42.41 19.76 7.14
C ASP A 35 -42.43 18.79 5.93
N GLY A 36 -42.13 17.50 6.12
CA GLY A 36 -42.07 16.48 5.10
C GLY A 36 -40.86 16.57 4.18
N VAL A 37 -39.91 17.47 4.45
CA VAL A 37 -38.67 17.57 3.67
C VAL A 37 -37.72 16.44 4.06
N ILE A 38 -37.26 15.66 3.10
CA ILE A 38 -36.35 14.53 3.31
C ILE A 38 -34.97 15.04 3.71
N VAL A 39 -34.45 14.53 4.82
CA VAL A 39 -33.12 14.80 5.35
C VAL A 39 -32.13 13.70 4.88
N ALA A 40 -32.52 12.42 4.94
CA ALA A 40 -31.71 11.30 4.47
C ALA A 40 -32.56 10.21 3.83
N GLY A 41 -31.99 9.46 2.87
CA GLY A 41 -32.67 8.38 2.16
C GLY A 41 -33.28 8.78 0.81
N HIS A 42 -32.71 9.77 0.12
CA HIS A 42 -33.16 10.16 -1.23
C HIS A 42 -33.07 9.02 -2.25
N GLY A 43 -31.97 8.22 -2.24
CA GLY A 43 -31.83 7.03 -3.06
C GLY A 43 -32.89 5.96 -2.75
N ARG A 44 -33.22 5.76 -1.45
CA ARG A 44 -34.28 4.84 -1.01
C ARG A 44 -35.67 5.29 -1.50
N LEU A 45 -35.92 6.61 -1.50
CA LEU A 45 -37.17 7.12 -2.10
C LEU A 45 -37.22 6.85 -3.60
N ALA A 46 -36.13 7.13 -4.33
CA ALA A 46 -36.08 6.88 -5.77
C ALA A 46 -36.28 5.39 -6.09
N ALA A 47 -35.65 4.49 -5.33
CA ALA A 47 -35.82 3.05 -5.43
C ALA A 47 -37.26 2.61 -5.13
N ALA A 48 -37.88 3.15 -4.07
CA ALA A 48 -39.28 2.86 -3.74
C ALA A 48 -40.25 3.31 -4.86
N MET A 49 -40.00 4.47 -5.45
CA MET A 49 -40.79 4.95 -6.61
C MET A 49 -40.61 4.03 -7.82
N LYS A 50 -39.38 3.57 -8.08
CA LYS A 50 -39.07 2.61 -9.16
C LYS A 50 -39.80 1.28 -8.95
N LEU A 51 -39.94 0.84 -7.69
CA LEU A 51 -40.68 -0.37 -7.29
C LEU A 51 -42.19 -0.18 -7.24
N GLY A 52 -42.71 1.03 -7.41
CA GLY A 52 -44.13 1.35 -7.32
C GLY A 52 -44.73 1.27 -5.91
N LEU A 53 -43.87 1.37 -4.86
CA LEU A 53 -44.34 1.33 -3.47
C LEU A 53 -45.16 2.55 -3.14
N GLN A 54 -46.37 2.34 -2.62
CA GLN A 54 -47.30 3.42 -2.27
C GLN A 54 -47.02 4.03 -0.89
N VAL A 55 -46.37 3.28 -0.02
CA VAL A 55 -46.04 3.66 1.36
C VAL A 55 -44.62 3.19 1.69
N VAL A 56 -43.88 4.03 2.38
CA VAL A 56 -42.52 3.74 2.87
C VAL A 56 -42.38 4.11 4.33
N PRO A 57 -41.54 3.44 5.12
CA PRO A 57 -41.28 3.80 6.50
C PRO A 57 -40.49 5.13 6.57
N VAL A 58 -40.97 6.05 7.43
CA VAL A 58 -40.37 7.37 7.63
C VAL A 58 -40.20 7.62 9.12
N VAL A 59 -39.03 8.11 9.52
CA VAL A 59 -38.81 8.68 10.86
C VAL A 59 -38.86 10.20 10.77
N VAL A 60 -39.74 10.80 11.55
CA VAL A 60 -39.91 12.27 11.58
C VAL A 60 -38.97 12.86 12.62
N LEU A 61 -38.08 13.75 12.18
CA LEU A 61 -37.10 14.48 13.00
C LEU A 61 -37.64 15.87 13.37
N ASP A 62 -38.61 15.92 14.27
CA ASP A 62 -39.28 17.15 14.70
C ASP A 62 -38.49 17.95 15.74
N HIS A 63 -37.57 17.29 16.43
CA HIS A 63 -36.69 17.87 17.46
C HIS A 63 -35.49 18.64 16.91
N LEU A 64 -35.19 18.55 15.60
CA LEU A 64 -34.03 19.21 15.00
C LEU A 64 -34.36 20.61 14.47
N SER A 65 -33.51 21.57 14.79
CA SER A 65 -33.56 22.91 14.19
C SER A 65 -33.20 22.85 12.69
N PRO A 66 -33.58 23.87 11.89
CA PRO A 66 -33.22 23.91 10.45
C PRO A 66 -31.70 23.79 10.18
N THR A 67 -30.88 24.39 11.04
CA THR A 67 -29.43 24.32 10.93
C THR A 67 -28.90 22.90 11.20
N GLN A 68 -29.43 22.24 12.25
CA GLN A 68 -29.08 20.85 12.57
C GLN A 68 -29.50 19.88 11.46
N ARG A 69 -30.67 20.06 10.84
CA ARG A 69 -31.11 19.26 9.69
C ARG A 69 -30.16 19.41 8.50
N ARG A 70 -29.71 20.61 8.16
CA ARG A 70 -28.72 20.86 7.10
C ARG A 70 -27.38 20.20 7.40
N ALA A 71 -26.90 20.28 8.64
CA ALA A 71 -25.68 19.61 9.06
C ALA A 71 -25.82 18.09 8.98
N LEU A 72 -26.96 17.52 9.38
CA LEU A 72 -27.24 16.09 9.34
C LEU A 72 -27.25 15.55 7.89
N VAL A 73 -27.79 16.29 6.92
CA VAL A 73 -27.73 15.91 5.48
C VAL A 73 -26.29 15.64 5.02
N ILE A 74 -25.34 16.45 5.48
CA ILE A 74 -23.93 16.29 5.13
C ILE A 74 -23.29 15.17 5.96
N ALA A 75 -23.52 15.17 7.27
CA ALA A 75 -22.89 14.23 8.21
C ALA A 75 -23.29 12.78 7.92
N ASP A 76 -24.56 12.50 7.67
CA ASP A 76 -25.08 11.15 7.37
C ASP A 76 -24.36 10.51 6.18
N ASN A 77 -24.11 11.30 5.14
CA ASN A 77 -23.35 10.83 3.97
C ASN A 77 -21.86 10.70 4.26
N ARG A 78 -21.24 11.68 4.90
CA ARG A 78 -19.78 11.72 5.08
C ARG A 78 -19.26 10.74 6.11
N ILE A 79 -20.01 10.52 7.20
CA ILE A 79 -19.61 9.55 8.24
C ILE A 79 -19.60 8.13 7.67
N ALA A 80 -20.57 7.77 6.82
CA ALA A 80 -20.60 6.46 6.17
C ALA A 80 -19.39 6.23 5.26
N GLU A 81 -18.89 7.27 4.58
CA GLU A 81 -17.71 7.20 3.73
C GLU A 81 -16.38 7.06 4.50
N ASN A 82 -16.35 7.43 5.78
CA ASN A 82 -15.14 7.31 6.61
C ASN A 82 -14.93 5.90 7.18
N ALA A 83 -15.93 5.02 7.07
CA ALA A 83 -15.79 3.63 7.47
C ALA A 83 -15.01 2.85 6.40
N GLY A 84 -14.13 1.95 6.84
CA GLY A 84 -13.44 0.97 6.01
C GLY A 84 -13.95 -0.43 6.30
N TRP A 85 -13.53 -1.39 5.48
CA TRP A 85 -13.77 -2.81 5.68
C TRP A 85 -12.52 -3.48 6.27
N ASP A 86 -12.73 -4.44 7.17
CA ASP A 86 -11.72 -5.46 7.44
C ASP A 86 -11.83 -6.48 6.29
N GLU A 87 -10.87 -6.43 5.38
CA GLU A 87 -10.94 -7.21 4.14
C GLU A 87 -10.91 -8.73 4.40
N ALA A 88 -10.23 -9.19 5.45
CA ALA A 88 -10.18 -10.61 5.78
C ALA A 88 -11.54 -11.11 6.29
N VAL A 89 -12.18 -10.34 7.17
CA VAL A 89 -13.52 -10.65 7.68
C VAL A 89 -14.55 -10.54 6.56
N LEU A 90 -14.48 -9.50 5.75
CA LEU A 90 -15.40 -9.30 4.62
C LEU A 90 -15.31 -10.45 3.61
N ARG A 91 -14.12 -10.91 3.26
CA ARG A 91 -13.90 -12.05 2.35
C ARG A 91 -14.50 -13.34 2.92
N ALA A 92 -14.26 -13.61 4.21
CA ALA A 92 -14.81 -14.79 4.85
C ALA A 92 -16.34 -14.80 4.83
N GLU A 93 -16.98 -13.64 5.07
CA GLU A 93 -18.44 -13.51 5.01
C GLU A 93 -18.98 -13.65 3.58
N LEU A 94 -18.32 -13.03 2.58
CA LEU A 94 -18.70 -13.18 1.18
C LEU A 94 -18.57 -14.65 0.71
N ALA A 95 -17.50 -15.34 1.07
CA ALA A 95 -17.32 -16.75 0.76
C ALA A 95 -18.38 -17.64 1.42
N ALA A 96 -18.77 -17.34 2.66
CA ALA A 96 -19.85 -18.05 3.35
C ALA A 96 -21.22 -17.81 2.69
N LEU A 97 -21.49 -16.60 2.20
CA LEU A 97 -22.71 -16.26 1.46
C LEU A 97 -22.75 -16.98 0.10
N ASP A 98 -21.62 -17.01 -0.63
CA ASP A 98 -21.50 -17.71 -1.90
C ASP A 98 -21.71 -19.22 -1.73
N ALA A 99 -21.10 -19.83 -0.70
CA ALA A 99 -21.32 -21.24 -0.36
C ALA A 99 -22.78 -21.56 0.00
N ALA A 100 -23.52 -20.55 0.49
CA ALA A 100 -24.96 -20.64 0.73
C ALA A 100 -25.81 -20.37 -0.53
N ASN A 101 -25.19 -20.19 -1.71
CA ASN A 101 -25.81 -19.78 -2.97
C ASN A 101 -26.60 -18.46 -2.88
N PHE A 102 -26.12 -17.52 -2.07
CA PHE A 102 -26.72 -16.19 -1.98
C PHE A 102 -26.18 -15.31 -3.12
N ASP A 103 -27.06 -14.46 -3.71
CA ASP A 103 -26.67 -13.54 -4.76
C ASP A 103 -25.81 -12.39 -4.18
N LEU A 104 -24.51 -12.47 -4.38
CA LEU A 104 -23.54 -11.48 -3.86
C LEU A 104 -23.71 -10.08 -4.47
N SER A 105 -24.37 -9.94 -5.63
CA SER A 105 -24.64 -8.62 -6.22
C SER A 105 -25.55 -7.76 -5.32
N LEU A 106 -26.30 -8.39 -4.42
CA LEU A 106 -27.15 -7.74 -3.42
C LEU A 106 -26.39 -7.12 -2.26
N THR A 107 -25.09 -7.44 -2.10
CA THR A 107 -24.24 -6.85 -1.04
C THR A 107 -23.82 -5.42 -1.35
N GLY A 108 -24.01 -4.96 -2.59
CA GLY A 108 -23.66 -3.61 -3.03
C GLY A 108 -22.28 -3.48 -3.65
N PHE A 109 -21.48 -4.54 -3.66
CA PHE A 109 -20.23 -4.60 -4.42
C PHE A 109 -20.56 -4.85 -5.90
N ASP A 110 -19.83 -4.21 -6.81
CA ASP A 110 -19.92 -4.53 -8.24
C ASP A 110 -19.16 -5.83 -8.55
N ALA A 111 -19.33 -6.34 -9.77
CA ALA A 111 -18.77 -7.63 -10.17
C ALA A 111 -17.23 -7.63 -10.13
N ASP A 112 -16.59 -6.50 -10.50
CA ASP A 112 -15.15 -6.38 -10.51
C ASP A 112 -14.61 -6.35 -9.07
N ALA A 113 -15.25 -5.58 -8.18
CA ALA A 113 -14.89 -5.54 -6.76
C ALA A 113 -15.13 -6.89 -6.05
N LEU A 114 -16.18 -7.64 -6.43
CA LEU A 114 -16.41 -9.00 -5.93
C LEU A 114 -15.36 -9.98 -6.45
N ALA A 115 -14.99 -9.90 -7.73
CA ALA A 115 -13.92 -10.69 -8.29
C ALA A 115 -12.60 -10.40 -7.56
N ASP A 116 -12.20 -9.13 -7.42
CA ASP A 116 -10.98 -8.73 -6.69
C ASP A 116 -10.98 -9.21 -5.23
N LEU A 117 -12.13 -9.18 -4.56
CA LEU A 117 -12.26 -9.66 -3.18
C LEU A 117 -12.25 -11.20 -3.09
N MET A 118 -12.81 -11.90 -4.07
CA MET A 118 -12.95 -13.36 -4.06
C MET A 118 -11.80 -14.07 -4.77
N ASP A 119 -11.24 -13.51 -5.86
CA ASP A 119 -10.08 -14.04 -6.58
C ASP A 119 -8.75 -13.90 -5.80
N GLY A 120 -8.76 -13.23 -4.65
CA GLY A 120 -7.61 -13.13 -3.74
C GLY A 120 -7.17 -14.44 -3.11
N GLU A 121 -7.68 -15.61 -3.52
CA GLU A 121 -7.33 -16.91 -2.93
C GLU A 121 -6.70 -17.94 -3.87
N GLU A 122 -6.52 -17.71 -5.15
CA GLU A 122 -5.73 -18.66 -5.95
C GLU A 122 -4.57 -18.01 -6.69
N GLY A 123 -3.44 -17.98 -6.01
CA GLY A 123 -2.18 -18.27 -6.68
C GLY A 123 -1.60 -17.22 -7.58
N ASP A 124 -1.48 -16.00 -7.14
CA ASP A 124 -0.31 -15.22 -7.51
C ASP A 124 0.51 -15.02 -6.23
N GLY A 125 1.62 -15.73 -6.11
CA GLY A 125 2.47 -15.90 -4.94
C GLY A 125 2.71 -14.69 -4.05
N GLN A 126 1.66 -14.16 -3.46
CA GLN A 126 1.79 -13.45 -2.21
C GLN A 126 2.31 -14.51 -1.25
N ALA A 127 3.62 -14.44 -0.98
CA ALA A 127 4.16 -15.13 0.16
C ALA A 127 3.21 -14.77 1.30
N GLU A 128 2.44 -15.77 1.77
CA GLU A 128 1.77 -15.63 3.05
C GLU A 128 2.79 -14.96 3.95
N GLU A 129 2.44 -13.85 4.60
CA GLU A 129 3.14 -13.41 5.79
C GLU A 129 2.88 -14.48 6.86
N SER A 130 3.26 -15.70 6.53
CA SER A 130 3.24 -16.86 7.40
C SER A 130 4.07 -16.47 8.59
N ALA A 131 3.59 -16.81 9.77
CA ALA A 131 4.26 -16.56 11.03
C ALA A 131 5.73 -16.91 10.88
N LEU A 132 6.57 -15.86 10.75
CA LEU A 132 8.01 -16.04 10.57
C LEU A 132 8.54 -16.67 11.86
N PRO A 133 9.41 -17.67 11.77
CA PRO A 133 9.96 -18.34 12.94
C PRO A 133 10.70 -17.31 13.82
N GLU A 134 10.63 -17.50 15.13
CA GLU A 134 11.39 -16.68 16.07
C GLU A 134 12.87 -16.70 15.69
N VAL A 135 13.49 -15.53 15.72
CA VAL A 135 14.93 -15.41 15.45
C VAL A 135 15.68 -16.17 16.53
N PRO A 136 16.50 -17.19 16.20
CA PRO A 136 17.24 -17.94 17.17
C PRO A 136 18.19 -17.05 17.98
N GLU A 137 18.38 -17.34 19.26
CA GLU A 137 19.31 -16.57 20.14
C GLU A 137 20.75 -16.59 19.58
N ASP A 138 21.17 -17.73 19.05
CA ASP A 138 22.45 -17.86 18.35
C ASP A 138 22.24 -17.83 16.83
N PRO A 139 22.82 -16.84 16.10
CA PRO A 139 22.67 -16.74 14.67
C PRO A 139 23.36 -17.92 13.95
N ILE A 140 22.60 -18.59 13.06
CA ILE A 140 23.12 -19.68 12.24
C ILE A 140 23.98 -19.12 11.10
N SER A 141 23.55 -18.01 10.50
CA SER A 141 24.27 -17.36 9.38
C SER A 141 25.45 -16.53 9.89
N ARG A 142 26.59 -16.63 9.20
CA ARG A 142 27.81 -15.87 9.50
C ARG A 142 28.14 -14.92 8.34
N PRO A 143 28.83 -13.81 8.60
CA PRO A 143 29.33 -12.95 7.51
C PRO A 143 30.16 -13.74 6.50
N GLY A 144 29.77 -13.64 5.24
CA GLY A 144 30.37 -14.38 4.15
C GLY A 144 29.63 -15.65 3.73
N ASP A 145 28.63 -16.11 4.47
CA ASP A 145 27.85 -17.29 4.04
C ASP A 145 26.98 -16.96 2.82
N VAL A 146 26.94 -17.91 1.87
CA VAL A 146 26.03 -17.90 0.72
C VAL A 146 25.06 -19.05 0.88
N TRP A 147 23.78 -18.72 1.07
CA TRP A 147 22.68 -19.69 1.11
C TRP A 147 22.11 -19.90 -0.29
N VAL A 148 21.89 -21.15 -0.66
CA VAL A 148 21.26 -21.53 -1.93
C VAL A 148 19.84 -22.00 -1.66
N LEU A 149 18.85 -21.28 -2.19
CA LEU A 149 17.41 -21.51 -2.01
C LEU A 149 16.78 -21.84 -3.37
N GLY A 150 16.91 -23.08 -3.80
CA GLY A 150 16.57 -23.50 -5.16
C GLY A 150 17.47 -22.79 -6.18
N ARG A 151 16.91 -21.90 -7.00
CA ARG A 151 17.66 -21.07 -7.94
C ARG A 151 18.14 -19.74 -7.35
N HIS A 152 17.68 -19.37 -6.16
CA HIS A 152 18.00 -18.11 -5.51
C HIS A 152 19.23 -18.23 -4.62
N ARG A 153 19.96 -17.14 -4.46
CA ARG A 153 21.13 -17.04 -3.59
C ARG A 153 20.95 -15.89 -2.61
N LEU A 154 21.32 -16.10 -1.38
CA LEU A 154 21.34 -15.07 -0.33
C LEU A 154 22.73 -15.02 0.29
N LEU A 155 23.41 -13.89 0.18
CA LEU A 155 24.69 -13.64 0.81
C LEU A 155 24.53 -12.83 2.09
N CYS A 156 25.01 -13.36 3.20
CA CYS A 156 25.19 -12.61 4.44
C CYS A 156 26.51 -11.83 4.34
N GLY A 157 26.46 -10.54 3.90
CA GLY A 157 27.68 -9.77 3.64
C GLY A 157 27.45 -8.26 3.61
N ASP A 158 28.54 -7.52 3.49
CA ASP A 158 28.53 -6.07 3.36
C ASP A 158 28.37 -5.69 1.88
N ALA A 159 27.31 -4.93 1.56
CA ALA A 159 27.01 -4.46 0.21
C ALA A 159 27.99 -3.39 -0.30
N THR A 160 28.89 -2.87 0.54
CA THR A 160 29.95 -1.94 0.10
C THR A 160 31.18 -2.68 -0.46
N VAL A 161 31.23 -4.01 -0.31
CA VAL A 161 32.38 -4.86 -0.72
C VAL A 161 32.10 -5.49 -2.06
N ALA A 162 32.85 -5.10 -3.11
CA ALA A 162 32.62 -5.52 -4.49
C ALA A 162 32.73 -7.06 -4.69
N GLU A 163 33.65 -7.72 -3.98
CA GLU A 163 33.86 -9.18 -4.02
C GLU A 163 32.62 -9.96 -3.57
N ASN A 164 31.73 -9.37 -2.79
CA ASN A 164 30.48 -10.00 -2.39
C ASN A 164 29.51 -10.12 -3.57
N TYR A 165 29.56 -9.20 -4.51
CA TYR A 165 28.74 -9.27 -5.75
C TYR A 165 29.24 -10.40 -6.65
N ASP A 166 30.56 -10.58 -6.81
CA ASP A 166 31.14 -11.69 -7.58
C ASP A 166 30.71 -13.05 -7.00
N ARG A 167 30.71 -13.17 -5.67
CA ARG A 167 30.29 -14.38 -4.96
C ARG A 167 28.79 -14.65 -5.10
N LEU A 168 27.96 -13.60 -5.03
CA LEU A 168 26.51 -13.71 -5.12
C LEU A 168 26.08 -14.01 -6.56
N LEU A 169 26.60 -13.25 -7.53
CA LEU A 169 26.17 -13.30 -8.93
C LEU A 169 26.89 -14.39 -9.74
N GLN A 170 28.10 -14.83 -9.32
CA GLN A 170 28.86 -15.89 -9.97
C GLN A 170 29.12 -15.63 -11.46
N GLY A 171 29.39 -14.38 -11.84
CA GLY A 171 29.63 -13.96 -13.22
C GLY A 171 28.38 -13.60 -14.02
N GLU A 172 27.18 -13.73 -13.45
CA GLU A 172 25.95 -13.22 -14.04
C GLU A 172 25.81 -11.70 -13.77
N GLN A 173 25.04 -11.01 -14.61
CA GLN A 173 24.62 -9.63 -14.33
C GLN A 173 23.15 -9.61 -13.94
N ALA A 174 22.82 -8.74 -12.99
CA ALA A 174 21.43 -8.49 -12.64
C ALA A 174 20.69 -7.74 -13.77
N ASP A 175 19.47 -8.12 -14.02
CA ASP A 175 18.56 -7.45 -14.96
C ASP A 175 17.87 -6.24 -14.30
N MET A 176 17.73 -6.29 -12.98
CA MET A 176 17.32 -5.16 -12.16
C MET A 176 17.87 -5.28 -10.74
N ALA A 177 17.85 -4.18 -9.99
CA ALA A 177 18.18 -4.16 -8.58
C ALA A 177 17.15 -3.38 -7.76
N PHE A 178 16.82 -3.89 -6.56
CA PHE A 178 15.99 -3.17 -5.58
C PHE A 178 16.75 -3.08 -4.26
N LEU A 179 17.09 -1.86 -3.83
CA LEU A 179 17.94 -1.59 -2.68
C LEU A 179 17.13 -0.89 -1.58
N ASP A 180 17.33 -1.35 -0.34
CA ASP A 180 16.79 -0.72 0.87
C ASP A 180 17.92 -0.47 1.88
N PRO A 181 18.82 0.49 1.61
CA PRO A 181 19.93 0.80 2.49
C PRO A 181 19.44 1.45 3.80
N PRO A 182 20.27 1.50 4.87
CA PRO A 182 19.99 2.33 6.04
C PRO A 182 19.72 3.79 5.65
N TYR A 183 18.84 4.48 6.38
CA TYR A 183 18.37 5.82 6.00
C TYR A 183 19.07 6.97 6.72
N ASN A 184 20.12 6.68 7.51
CA ASN A 184 20.86 7.67 8.33
C ASN A 184 19.97 8.46 9.33
N VAL A 185 18.86 7.85 9.77
CA VAL A 185 17.85 8.50 10.65
C VAL A 185 18.02 8.16 12.13
N ASN A 186 19.04 7.36 12.48
CA ASN A 186 19.32 6.91 13.85
C ASN A 186 18.08 6.31 14.55
N TYR A 187 17.44 5.36 13.92
CA TYR A 187 16.12 4.80 14.24
C TYR A 187 16.03 4.31 15.71
N ALA A 188 17.08 3.65 16.21
CA ALA A 188 17.11 3.06 17.56
C ALA A 188 17.17 4.08 18.71
N ASN A 189 17.43 5.36 18.45
CA ASN A 189 17.58 6.38 19.45
C ASN A 189 16.36 7.28 19.62
N THR A 190 15.20 6.87 19.14
CA THR A 190 13.97 7.63 19.37
C THR A 190 13.57 7.57 20.85
N ALA A 191 12.93 8.63 21.35
CA ALA A 191 12.45 8.68 22.75
C ALA A 191 11.49 7.51 23.06
N LYS A 192 10.78 7.00 22.05
CA LYS A 192 9.83 5.89 22.16
C LYS A 192 10.51 4.54 22.35
N ASP A 193 11.66 4.31 21.69
CA ASP A 193 12.41 3.06 21.79
C ASP A 193 13.14 2.98 23.12
N ARG A 194 13.68 4.11 23.59
CA ARG A 194 14.27 4.23 24.94
C ARG A 194 13.25 3.92 26.06
N HIS A 195 12.00 4.30 25.86
CA HIS A 195 10.94 4.06 26.86
C HIS A 195 10.44 2.61 26.85
N ARG A 196 10.56 1.90 25.72
CA ARG A 196 10.13 0.49 25.57
C ARG A 196 11.22 -0.53 25.94
N GLY A 197 12.47 -0.11 26.13
CA GLY A 197 13.59 -1.00 26.43
C GLY A 197 13.98 -1.95 25.27
N THR A 198 13.43 -1.76 24.07
CA THR A 198 13.68 -2.58 22.90
C THR A 198 14.41 -1.75 21.84
N SER A 199 15.69 -1.50 22.06
CA SER A 199 16.54 -0.83 21.08
C SER A 199 17.03 -1.84 20.05
N ARG A 200 16.45 -1.85 18.85
CA ARG A 200 16.99 -2.56 17.69
C ARG A 200 17.76 -1.56 16.83
N ALA A 201 19.07 -1.44 17.08
CA ALA A 201 19.93 -0.59 16.28
C ALA A 201 20.05 -1.18 14.85
N ILE A 202 19.85 -0.33 13.85
CA ILE A 202 20.12 -0.69 12.44
C ILE A 202 21.57 -0.34 12.17
N LEU A 203 22.32 -1.28 11.61
CA LEU A 203 23.73 -1.07 11.25
C LEU A 203 23.83 0.05 10.20
N ASN A 204 24.79 0.96 10.36
CA ASN A 204 25.04 2.09 9.46
C ASN A 204 23.89 3.13 9.36
N ASP A 205 22.91 3.14 10.28
CA ASP A 205 21.79 4.08 10.26
C ASP A 205 22.08 5.42 10.98
N ASN A 206 23.34 5.68 11.35
CA ASN A 206 23.78 6.92 12.02
C ASN A 206 25.22 7.28 11.63
N LEU A 207 25.46 7.47 10.34
CA LEU A 207 26.79 7.77 9.80
C LEU A 207 27.06 9.27 9.68
N GLY A 208 26.02 10.11 9.82
CA GLY A 208 26.16 11.56 9.67
C GLY A 208 26.80 11.92 8.32
N GLY A 209 27.90 12.70 8.37
CA GLY A 209 28.61 13.13 7.13
C GLY A 209 29.29 12.00 6.36
N GLY A 210 29.47 10.81 6.94
CA GLY A 210 30.02 9.63 6.23
C GLY A 210 28.99 8.87 5.41
N PHE A 211 27.73 9.30 5.41
CA PHE A 211 26.65 8.60 4.72
C PHE A 211 26.79 8.63 3.19
N TYR A 212 27.33 9.72 2.65
CA TYR A 212 27.62 9.83 1.22
C TYR A 212 28.63 8.76 0.77
N ASP A 213 29.75 8.60 1.48
CA ASP A 213 30.80 7.62 1.15
C ASP A 213 30.26 6.18 1.25
N PHE A 214 29.42 5.92 2.25
CA PHE A 214 28.72 4.62 2.39
C PHE A 214 27.83 4.32 1.19
N LEU A 215 26.97 5.27 0.78
CA LEU A 215 26.12 5.10 -0.38
C LEU A 215 26.92 4.93 -1.66
N LEU A 216 27.96 5.72 -1.87
CA LEU A 216 28.84 5.62 -3.03
C LEU A 216 29.48 4.22 -3.10
N ALA A 217 30.03 3.72 -1.97
CA ALA A 217 30.65 2.41 -1.89
C ALA A 217 29.66 1.26 -2.18
N ALA A 218 28.40 1.36 -1.78
CA ALA A 218 27.38 0.35 -2.04
C ALA A 218 26.81 0.44 -3.48
N LEU A 219 26.61 1.64 -3.99
CA LEU A 219 26.02 1.87 -5.31
C LEU A 219 26.98 1.56 -6.45
N THR A 220 28.27 1.80 -6.28
CA THR A 220 29.28 1.54 -7.33
C THR A 220 29.27 0.08 -7.79
N PRO A 221 29.43 -0.93 -6.92
CA PRO A 221 29.36 -2.32 -7.36
C PRO A 221 27.96 -2.74 -7.81
N THR A 222 26.89 -2.18 -7.23
CA THR A 222 25.52 -2.46 -7.69
C THR A 222 25.33 -2.02 -9.14
N ILE A 223 25.70 -0.79 -9.47
CA ILE A 223 25.55 -0.23 -10.83
C ILE A 223 26.43 -0.98 -11.83
N ALA A 224 27.66 -1.36 -11.45
CA ALA A 224 28.56 -2.12 -12.30
C ALA A 224 28.03 -3.53 -12.63
N ASN A 225 27.24 -4.13 -11.74
CA ASN A 225 26.71 -5.50 -11.89
C ASN A 225 25.23 -5.53 -12.32
N CYS A 226 24.58 -4.37 -12.58
CA CYS A 226 23.19 -4.29 -13.00
C CYS A 226 23.07 -3.64 -14.38
N ARG A 227 22.47 -4.35 -15.34
CA ARG A 227 22.27 -3.87 -16.71
C ARG A 227 20.92 -3.18 -16.94
N GLY A 228 20.01 -3.22 -15.96
CA GLY A 228 18.65 -2.70 -16.09
C GLY A 228 18.28 -1.67 -15.05
N GLY A 229 17.00 -1.66 -14.63
CA GLY A 229 16.46 -0.70 -13.68
C GLY A 229 16.99 -0.89 -12.27
N ILE A 230 17.34 0.20 -11.61
CA ILE A 230 17.83 0.23 -10.23
C ILE A 230 16.88 1.10 -9.42
N TYR A 231 16.33 0.52 -8.35
CA TYR A 231 15.44 1.16 -7.38
C TYR A 231 16.16 1.28 -6.06
N VAL A 232 16.18 2.47 -5.46
CA VAL A 232 16.80 2.70 -4.16
C VAL A 232 15.83 3.41 -3.25
N ALA A 233 15.31 2.72 -2.25
CA ALA A 233 14.44 3.32 -1.23
C ALA A 233 15.25 4.22 -0.29
N MET A 234 14.69 5.36 0.13
CA MET A 234 15.40 6.31 0.97
C MET A 234 14.45 7.19 1.79
N SER A 235 14.97 7.79 2.85
CA SER A 235 14.31 8.88 3.55
C SER A 235 14.31 10.17 2.70
N SER A 236 13.20 10.91 2.74
CA SER A 236 13.12 12.22 2.08
C SER A 236 14.15 13.25 2.59
N SER A 237 14.82 13.01 3.73
CA SER A 237 15.86 13.88 4.25
C SER A 237 17.22 13.69 3.58
N GLU A 238 17.46 12.57 2.90
CA GLU A 238 18.77 12.17 2.35
C GLU A 238 18.74 12.06 0.81
N LEU A 239 17.73 12.65 0.15
CA LEU A 239 17.56 12.50 -1.31
C LEU A 239 18.65 13.17 -2.12
N ASP A 240 19.15 14.30 -1.68
CA ASP A 240 20.26 15.01 -2.31
C ASP A 240 21.56 14.20 -2.22
N VAL A 241 21.82 13.61 -1.05
CA VAL A 241 22.99 12.75 -0.82
C VAL A 241 22.88 11.49 -1.68
N LEU A 242 21.72 10.82 -1.69
CA LEU A 242 21.49 9.65 -2.53
C LEU A 242 21.67 9.97 -4.02
N GLN A 243 21.07 11.07 -4.50
CA GLN A 243 21.13 11.45 -5.91
C GLN A 243 22.57 11.78 -6.34
N ALA A 244 23.33 12.44 -5.48
CA ALA A 244 24.73 12.76 -5.74
C ALA A 244 25.59 11.49 -5.81
N ALA A 245 25.46 10.58 -4.80
CA ALA A 245 26.18 9.32 -4.77
C ALA A 245 25.83 8.41 -5.96
N PHE A 246 24.52 8.35 -6.34
CA PHE A 246 24.07 7.55 -7.48
C PHE A 246 24.70 8.01 -8.80
N ARG A 247 24.79 9.33 -9.03
CA ARG A 247 25.44 9.89 -10.22
C ARG A 247 26.95 9.64 -10.22
N GLU A 248 27.61 9.82 -9.09
CA GLU A 248 29.07 9.62 -9.00
C GLU A 248 29.43 8.12 -9.15
N ALA A 249 28.57 7.22 -8.68
CA ALA A 249 28.70 5.78 -8.89
C ALA A 249 28.49 5.36 -10.37
N GLY A 250 28.19 6.28 -11.27
CA GLY A 250 27.97 6.02 -12.71
C GLY A 250 26.51 5.73 -13.05
N GLY A 251 25.57 6.11 -12.20
CA GLY A 251 24.15 5.96 -12.43
C GLY A 251 23.51 7.19 -13.12
N ARG A 252 22.57 6.93 -14.01
CA ARG A 252 21.66 7.91 -14.58
C ARG A 252 20.34 7.91 -13.84
N TRP A 253 20.10 8.91 -13.00
CA TRP A 253 18.83 9.13 -12.35
C TRP A 253 17.73 9.51 -13.36
N SER A 254 16.55 8.90 -13.24
CA SER A 254 15.38 9.17 -14.10
C SER A 254 14.28 9.90 -13.35
N THR A 255 13.77 9.30 -12.25
CA THR A 255 12.69 9.88 -11.44
C THR A 255 12.77 9.40 -9.99
N PHE A 256 12.02 10.06 -9.12
CA PHE A 256 11.63 9.51 -7.83
C PHE A 256 10.23 8.92 -7.94
N ILE A 257 10.09 7.67 -7.57
CA ILE A 257 8.81 7.04 -7.32
C ILE A 257 8.42 7.36 -5.88
N ILE A 258 7.18 7.75 -5.68
CA ILE A 258 6.64 8.12 -4.37
C ILE A 258 5.75 6.99 -3.87
N TRP A 259 6.23 6.20 -2.93
CA TRP A 259 5.35 5.31 -2.19
C TRP A 259 4.49 6.11 -1.23
N ALA A 260 3.23 6.37 -1.62
CA ALA A 260 2.22 7.06 -0.83
C ALA A 260 1.53 6.04 0.09
N LYS A 261 1.67 6.25 1.41
CA LYS A 261 1.12 5.37 2.45
C LYS A 261 -0.33 5.72 2.77
N ASP A 262 -1.10 4.75 3.24
CA ASP A 262 -2.50 4.91 3.66
C ASP A 262 -2.68 5.91 4.81
N ARG A 263 -1.67 6.08 5.67
CA ARG A 263 -1.69 7.01 6.81
C ARG A 263 -0.29 7.57 7.09
N PHE A 264 -0.26 8.78 7.62
CA PHE A 264 1.00 9.40 8.04
C PHE A 264 1.51 8.84 9.37
N THR A 265 2.79 9.04 9.63
CA THR A 265 3.41 8.78 10.95
C THR A 265 3.47 10.09 11.73
N LEU A 266 2.83 10.13 12.90
CA LEU A 266 2.87 11.31 13.76
C LEU A 266 4.32 11.54 14.25
N GLY A 267 4.87 12.71 13.92
CA GLY A 267 6.20 13.16 14.28
C GLY A 267 6.19 14.57 14.83
N ARG A 268 7.39 15.16 15.02
CA ARG A 268 7.57 16.54 15.54
C ARG A 268 7.62 17.58 14.42
N ALA A 269 7.59 17.16 13.15
CA ALA A 269 7.62 18.07 12.00
C ALA A 269 6.25 18.73 11.80
N ASP A 270 6.23 19.93 11.20
CA ASP A 270 5.01 20.66 10.88
C ASP A 270 4.14 19.85 9.92
N TYR A 271 4.74 19.23 8.90
CA TYR A 271 4.09 18.30 7.99
C TYR A 271 4.39 16.86 8.36
N GLN A 272 3.37 16.04 8.53
CA GLN A 272 3.49 14.64 8.87
C GLN A 272 3.85 13.81 7.62
N ARG A 273 4.87 12.96 7.72
CA ARG A 273 5.34 12.15 6.59
C ARG A 273 4.37 11.02 6.27
N GLN A 274 3.87 10.99 5.04
CA GLN A 274 2.95 9.98 4.53
C GLN A 274 3.51 9.26 3.29
N TYR A 275 4.77 9.47 2.96
CA TYR A 275 5.40 8.84 1.81
C TYR A 275 6.83 8.43 2.09
N GLU A 276 7.34 7.51 1.28
CA GLU A 276 8.77 7.24 1.11
C GLU A 276 9.12 7.37 -0.37
N PRO A 277 10.20 8.08 -0.70
CA PRO A 277 10.69 8.17 -2.07
C PRO A 277 11.58 6.97 -2.40
N ILE A 278 11.53 6.55 -3.66
CA ILE A 278 12.39 5.51 -4.23
C ILE A 278 13.05 6.13 -5.46
N LEU A 279 14.38 6.25 -5.44
CA LEU A 279 15.11 6.65 -6.62
C LEU A 279 15.00 5.55 -7.67
N TYR A 280 14.64 5.93 -8.91
CA TYR A 280 14.67 5.04 -10.06
C TYR A 280 15.65 5.57 -11.12
N GLY A 281 16.51 4.70 -11.58
CA GLY A 281 17.52 4.99 -12.59
C GLY A 281 18.16 3.72 -13.15
N TRP A 282 19.26 3.86 -13.84
CA TRP A 282 20.05 2.77 -14.44
C TRP A 282 21.50 3.23 -14.65
N ALA A 283 22.41 2.35 -15.04
CA ALA A 283 23.80 2.71 -15.35
C ALA A 283 23.87 3.70 -16.52
N GLU A 284 24.74 4.71 -16.44
CA GLU A 284 24.93 5.69 -17.53
C GLU A 284 25.35 4.97 -18.81
N GLY A 285 24.70 5.29 -19.93
CA GLY A 285 24.93 4.66 -21.22
C GLY A 285 24.26 3.29 -21.43
N ALA A 286 23.68 2.68 -20.38
CA ALA A 286 22.93 1.43 -20.52
C ALA A 286 21.55 1.67 -21.15
N GLN A 287 21.01 0.65 -21.81
CA GLN A 287 19.62 0.64 -22.25
C GLN A 287 18.74 0.21 -21.08
N ARG A 288 17.72 1.00 -20.79
CA ARG A 288 16.78 0.62 -19.73
C ARG A 288 16.01 -0.64 -20.14
N HIS A 289 15.96 -1.60 -19.24
CA HIS A 289 15.14 -2.80 -19.35
C HIS A 289 13.76 -2.49 -18.71
N TRP A 290 12.80 -2.08 -19.54
CA TRP A 290 11.44 -1.77 -19.09
C TRP A 290 10.47 -2.81 -19.59
N CYS A 291 9.76 -3.46 -18.68
CA CYS A 291 8.80 -4.54 -18.94
C CYS A 291 7.35 -4.14 -18.63
N GLY A 292 7.15 -3.05 -17.89
CA GLY A 292 5.82 -2.54 -17.54
C GLY A 292 5.15 -1.77 -18.68
N ASP A 293 3.87 -1.52 -18.55
CA ASP A 293 3.07 -0.71 -19.47
C ASP A 293 3.43 0.79 -19.38
N ARG A 294 2.93 1.59 -20.31
CA ARG A 294 3.21 3.04 -20.35
C ARG A 294 2.29 3.87 -19.46
N ASP A 295 1.32 3.27 -18.83
CA ASP A 295 0.36 3.86 -17.91
C ASP A 295 0.85 3.89 -16.45
N GLN A 296 2.08 3.40 -16.18
CA GLN A 296 2.66 3.38 -14.86
C GLN A 296 2.99 4.80 -14.37
N GLY A 297 2.24 5.28 -13.38
CA GLY A 297 2.55 6.52 -12.66
C GLY A 297 3.70 6.35 -11.67
N ASP A 298 4.32 7.47 -11.30
CA ASP A 298 5.39 7.53 -10.30
C ASP A 298 4.90 7.72 -8.87
N VAL A 299 3.58 7.75 -8.63
CA VAL A 299 2.97 7.72 -7.31
C VAL A 299 2.31 6.35 -7.09
N TRP A 300 2.87 5.58 -6.16
CA TRP A 300 2.38 4.25 -5.82
C TRP A 300 1.63 4.29 -4.50
N GLN A 301 0.31 4.11 -4.56
CA GLN A 301 -0.55 4.06 -3.39
C GLN A 301 -0.59 2.63 -2.87
N ILE A 302 0.26 2.33 -1.88
CA ILE A 302 0.40 1.00 -1.32
C ILE A 302 0.29 1.10 0.20
N LYS A 303 -0.57 0.28 0.82
CA LYS A 303 -0.76 0.25 2.27
C LYS A 303 0.52 -0.21 2.97
N ARG A 304 0.74 0.29 4.18
CA ARG A 304 1.82 -0.22 5.03
C ARG A 304 1.47 -1.61 5.57
N PRO A 305 2.45 -2.50 5.79
CA PRO A 305 2.22 -3.75 6.49
C PRO A 305 1.52 -3.51 7.84
N ALA A 306 0.48 -4.30 8.14
CA ALA A 306 -0.31 -4.13 9.36
C ALA A 306 0.48 -4.50 10.64
N ARG A 307 1.46 -5.42 10.52
CA ARG A 307 2.36 -5.86 11.61
C ARG A 307 3.80 -5.81 11.13
N ASN A 308 4.68 -5.28 11.98
CA ASN A 308 6.13 -5.18 11.75
C ASN A 308 6.88 -5.88 12.90
N ASP A 309 6.49 -7.10 13.26
CA ASP A 309 7.06 -7.80 14.41
C ASP A 309 8.51 -8.24 14.17
N LEU A 310 8.92 -8.37 12.92
CA LEU A 310 10.24 -8.87 12.52
C LEU A 310 11.26 -7.76 12.26
N HIS A 311 10.89 -6.75 11.50
CA HIS A 311 11.76 -5.64 11.15
C HIS A 311 10.97 -4.33 11.17
N PRO A 312 11.46 -3.29 11.89
CA PRO A 312 10.72 -2.05 12.09
C PRO A 312 10.45 -1.24 10.81
N THR A 313 11.19 -1.52 9.75
CA THR A 313 11.15 -0.79 8.46
C THR A 313 10.88 -1.70 7.26
N MET A 314 10.20 -2.84 7.47
CA MET A 314 9.88 -3.79 6.39
C MET A 314 9.08 -3.11 5.27
N LYS A 315 9.49 -3.35 4.02
CA LYS A 315 8.76 -2.89 2.83
C LYS A 315 7.59 -3.83 2.51
N PRO A 316 6.45 -3.30 2.04
CA PRO A 316 5.38 -4.15 1.52
C PRO A 316 5.87 -5.02 0.36
N VAL A 317 5.44 -6.27 0.31
CA VAL A 317 5.75 -7.19 -0.80
C VAL A 317 5.28 -6.59 -2.12
N GLU A 318 4.06 -6.06 -2.17
CA GLU A 318 3.46 -5.38 -3.34
C GLU A 318 4.37 -4.28 -3.92
N LEU A 319 5.07 -3.52 -3.06
CA LEU A 319 5.98 -2.46 -3.49
C LEU A 319 7.16 -3.01 -4.31
N VAL A 320 7.79 -4.07 -3.79
CA VAL A 320 8.94 -4.72 -4.42
C VAL A 320 8.49 -5.48 -5.66
N GLU A 321 7.38 -6.19 -5.57
CA GLU A 321 6.78 -6.92 -6.69
C GLU A 321 6.46 -6.02 -7.87
N ARG A 322 5.86 -4.83 -7.63
CA ARG A 322 5.60 -3.86 -8.69
C ARG A 322 6.87 -3.39 -9.39
N ALA A 323 7.95 -3.16 -8.63
CA ALA A 323 9.25 -2.84 -9.22
C ALA A 323 9.79 -3.99 -10.08
N ILE A 324 9.69 -5.23 -9.58
CA ILE A 324 10.12 -6.44 -10.29
C ILE A 324 9.32 -6.61 -11.60
N ARG A 325 8.01 -6.53 -11.57
CA ARG A 325 7.14 -6.65 -12.76
C ARG A 325 7.45 -5.58 -13.82
N ASN A 326 7.81 -4.37 -13.39
CA ASN A 326 8.11 -3.26 -14.29
C ASN A 326 9.50 -3.34 -14.92
N SER A 327 10.45 -4.05 -14.32
CA SER A 327 11.87 -4.02 -14.73
C SER A 327 12.52 -5.40 -14.87
N SER A 328 11.73 -6.48 -14.83
CA SER A 328 12.24 -7.85 -15.09
C SER A 328 11.17 -8.74 -15.71
N ARG A 329 11.61 -9.87 -16.25
CA ARG A 329 10.80 -10.95 -16.82
C ARG A 329 11.04 -12.26 -16.08
N PRO A 330 10.16 -13.25 -16.20
CA PRO A 330 10.42 -14.59 -15.67
C PRO A 330 11.75 -15.15 -16.17
N GLY A 331 12.63 -15.49 -15.24
CA GLY A 331 13.99 -15.99 -15.53
C GLY A 331 15.09 -14.94 -15.46
N ASP A 332 14.77 -13.66 -15.36
CA ASP A 332 15.75 -12.60 -15.16
C ASP A 332 16.34 -12.65 -13.74
N VAL A 333 17.55 -12.11 -13.59
CA VAL A 333 18.24 -12.01 -12.30
C VAL A 333 17.87 -10.70 -11.62
N VAL A 334 17.29 -10.79 -10.42
CA VAL A 334 16.96 -9.66 -9.57
C VAL A 334 17.94 -9.60 -8.39
N LEU A 335 18.61 -8.46 -8.23
CA LEU A 335 19.55 -8.18 -7.14
C LEU A 335 18.88 -7.33 -6.03
#